data_c40f39875f4bc5c54f443d5237336b7b
#
_entry.id   c40f39875f4bc5c54f443d5237336b7b
#
_cell.length_a   1.000
_cell.length_b   1.000
_cell.length_c   1.000
_cell.angle_alpha   90.00
_cell.angle_beta   90.00
_cell.angle_gamma   90.00
#
_symmetry.space_group_name_H-M   'P 1'
#
loop_
_entity.id
_entity.type
_entity.pdbx_description
1 polymer ?
#
loop_
_entity_poly.entity_id
_entity_poly.type
_entity_poly.pdbx_seq_one_letter_code
_entity_poly.pdbx_strand_id
1 'polypeptide(L)'
;LQSALSNEGETKEIEEIVRIALQDKDFYEESGGGITISGGEGMSQPDFLKELVKELKKHNLHLAIETTGYIPKETFHELAPLFDLLLFDVKHYDTNRHFEGTGVHNEQIINNLKWATHQGLEIFPRIPVIPGFNDSIQDAAGLASLLTEIGLKKVQLLPFHQFGERKY
;
A
#
# COMPACT_ATOMS: atom_id res chain seq x y z
N LEU A 1 -0.46 12.83 31.40
CA LEU A 1 -0.84 11.87 30.36
C LEU A 1 -1.60 12.50 29.16
N GLN A 2 -1.81 13.81 29.15
CA GLN A 2 -2.55 14.50 28.05
C GLN A 2 -1.66 14.97 26.88
N SER A 3 -0.36 14.80 26.95
CA SER A 3 0.59 15.24 25.89
C SER A 3 1.18 14.09 25.04
N ALA A 4 0.61 12.90 25.11
CA ALA A 4 1.13 11.71 24.40
C ALA A 4 0.55 11.51 23.00
N LEU A 5 -0.45 12.30 22.59
CA LEU A 5 -1.06 12.24 21.26
C LEU A 5 -0.86 13.59 20.56
N SER A 6 -0.01 13.63 19.56
CA SER A 6 0.08 14.75 18.61
C SER A 6 -0.57 14.34 17.29
N ASN A 7 -1.33 15.26 16.69
CA ASN A 7 -1.80 15.10 15.32
C ASN A 7 -0.69 15.62 14.40
N GLU A 8 -0.02 14.69 13.71
CA GLU A 8 1.10 15.00 12.81
C GLU A 8 0.64 15.29 11.37
N GLY A 9 -0.68 15.20 11.11
CA GLY A 9 -1.25 15.47 9.80
C GLY A 9 -1.62 16.95 9.62
N GLU A 10 -1.51 17.40 8.38
CA GLU A 10 -2.05 18.71 7.94
C GLU A 10 -3.31 18.48 7.11
N THR A 11 -4.32 19.33 7.31
CA THR A 11 -5.48 19.35 6.42
C THR A 11 -5.11 20.14 5.16
N LYS A 12 -5.29 19.52 3.99
CA LYS A 12 -5.03 20.15 2.69
C LYS A 12 -6.22 19.97 1.76
N GLU A 13 -6.48 20.98 0.95
CA GLU A 13 -7.44 20.90 -0.14
C GLU A 13 -6.84 20.18 -1.34
N ILE A 14 -7.70 19.57 -2.17
CA ILE A 14 -7.27 18.79 -3.34
C ILE A 14 -6.42 19.63 -4.29
N GLU A 15 -6.82 20.88 -4.54
CA GLU A 15 -6.12 21.82 -5.42
C GLU A 15 -4.70 22.10 -4.92
N GLU A 16 -4.51 22.17 -3.63
CA GLU A 16 -3.17 22.36 -3.04
C GLU A 16 -2.29 21.14 -3.25
N ILE A 17 -2.83 19.94 -3.03
CA ILE A 17 -2.11 18.69 -3.25
C ILE A 17 -1.73 18.52 -4.72
N VAL A 18 -2.67 18.77 -5.63
CA VAL A 18 -2.42 18.72 -7.08
C VAL A 18 -1.33 19.71 -7.47
N ARG A 19 -1.38 20.95 -6.97
CA ARG A 19 -0.37 21.97 -7.24
C ARG A 19 1.03 21.54 -6.77
N ILE A 20 1.12 20.93 -5.59
CA ILE A 20 2.39 20.40 -5.06
C ILE A 20 2.88 19.25 -5.94
N ALA A 21 2.01 18.31 -6.28
CA ALA A 21 2.33 17.15 -7.11
C ALA A 21 2.85 17.55 -8.50
N LEU A 22 2.33 18.61 -9.08
CA LEU A 22 2.72 19.10 -10.40
C LEU A 22 4.08 19.84 -10.42
N GLN A 23 4.66 20.17 -9.27
CA GLN A 23 5.97 20.85 -9.24
C GLN A 23 7.09 19.98 -9.84
N ASP A 24 6.96 18.65 -9.73
CA ASP A 24 7.95 17.70 -10.22
C ASP A 24 7.50 16.98 -11.51
N LYS A 25 6.50 17.54 -12.22
CA LYS A 25 5.93 16.90 -13.42
C LYS A 25 6.97 16.58 -14.49
N ASP A 26 7.88 17.50 -14.77
CA ASP A 26 8.92 17.31 -15.79
C ASP A 26 9.82 16.11 -15.43
N PHE A 27 10.13 15.91 -14.14
CA PHE A 27 10.89 14.75 -13.68
C PHE A 27 10.12 13.44 -13.83
N TYR A 28 8.81 13.44 -13.60
CA TYR A 28 7.99 12.25 -13.83
C TYR A 28 7.93 11.87 -15.30
N GLU A 29 7.79 12.84 -16.20
CA GLU A 29 7.77 12.61 -17.65
C GLU A 29 9.12 12.09 -18.16
N GLU A 30 10.24 12.64 -17.66
CA GLU A 30 11.59 12.21 -18.06
C GLU A 30 11.94 10.81 -17.54
N SER A 31 11.59 10.50 -16.30
CA SER A 31 11.94 9.22 -15.65
C SER A 31 10.96 8.07 -15.94
N GLY A 32 9.77 8.36 -16.50
CA GLY A 32 8.65 7.43 -16.54
C GLY A 32 8.07 7.13 -15.17
N GLY A 33 8.31 8.02 -14.20
CA GLY A 33 7.80 7.92 -12.83
C GLY A 33 6.40 8.48 -12.68
N GLY A 34 6.06 8.86 -11.44
CA GLY A 34 4.75 9.40 -11.11
C GLY A 34 4.60 9.70 -9.64
N ILE A 35 3.36 9.68 -9.17
CA ILE A 35 3.00 9.98 -7.78
C ILE A 35 2.63 8.69 -7.07
N THR A 36 3.17 8.52 -5.88
CA THR A 36 2.74 7.45 -4.96
C THR A 36 1.92 8.07 -3.83
N ILE A 37 0.67 7.61 -3.71
CA ILE A 37 -0.17 7.95 -2.57
C ILE A 37 0.13 6.96 -1.45
N SER A 38 0.49 7.47 -0.30
CA SER A 38 0.92 6.72 0.87
C SER A 38 0.34 7.35 2.15
N GLY A 39 0.74 6.85 3.30
CA GLY A 39 0.31 7.33 4.62
C GLY A 39 0.10 6.17 5.57
N GLY A 40 -0.89 6.24 6.48
CA GLY A 40 -1.26 5.10 7.32
C GLY A 40 -1.85 3.96 6.49
N GLU A 41 -2.98 4.21 5.86
CA GLU A 41 -3.58 3.39 4.80
C GLU A 41 -4.14 4.34 3.74
N GLY A 42 -3.59 4.29 2.54
CA GLY A 42 -3.92 5.23 1.47
C GLY A 42 -5.40 5.24 1.08
N MET A 43 -6.10 4.11 1.26
CA MET A 43 -7.53 3.97 0.93
C MET A 43 -8.48 4.31 2.10
N SER A 44 -7.97 4.83 3.22
CA SER A 44 -8.79 5.11 4.43
C SER A 44 -9.80 6.24 4.25
N GLN A 45 -9.61 7.11 3.27
CA GLN A 45 -10.50 8.25 2.95
C GLN A 45 -11.03 8.10 1.51
N PRO A 46 -11.98 7.19 1.24
CA PRO A 46 -12.35 6.78 -0.11
C PRO A 46 -12.88 7.91 -0.98
N ASP A 47 -13.76 8.77 -0.46
CA ASP A 47 -14.35 9.84 -1.26
C ASP A 47 -13.33 10.92 -1.63
N PHE A 48 -12.51 11.33 -0.67
CA PHE A 48 -11.40 12.24 -0.91
C PHE A 48 -10.40 11.67 -1.93
N LEU A 49 -10.06 10.39 -1.77
CA LEU A 49 -9.11 9.71 -2.66
C LEU A 49 -9.62 9.65 -4.10
N LYS A 50 -10.91 9.35 -4.32
CA LYS A 50 -11.52 9.35 -5.66
C LYS A 50 -11.40 10.71 -6.34
N GLU A 51 -11.74 11.77 -5.62
CA GLU A 51 -11.68 13.13 -6.16
C GLU A 51 -10.22 13.53 -6.45
N LEU A 52 -9.29 13.26 -5.54
CA LEU A 52 -7.87 13.52 -5.74
C LEU A 52 -7.32 12.79 -6.97
N VAL A 53 -7.57 11.47 -7.09
CA VAL A 53 -7.13 10.67 -8.24
C VAL A 53 -7.71 11.20 -9.54
N LYS A 54 -8.99 11.58 -9.56
CA LYS A 54 -9.66 12.16 -10.73
C LYS A 54 -8.97 13.46 -11.18
N GLU A 55 -8.59 14.32 -10.25
CA GLU A 55 -7.88 15.57 -10.56
C GLU A 55 -6.46 15.29 -11.09
N LEU A 56 -5.69 14.40 -10.41
CA LEU A 56 -4.34 14.04 -10.82
C LEU A 56 -4.31 13.38 -12.22
N LYS A 57 -5.28 12.52 -12.55
CA LYS A 57 -5.39 11.87 -13.87
C LYS A 57 -5.60 12.85 -15.03
N LYS A 58 -6.18 14.04 -14.80
CA LYS A 58 -6.28 15.08 -15.83
C LYS A 58 -4.92 15.56 -16.35
N HIS A 59 -3.86 15.33 -15.57
CA HIS A 59 -2.50 15.72 -15.92
C HIS A 59 -1.67 14.59 -16.52
N ASN A 60 -2.29 13.43 -16.83
CA ASN A 60 -1.66 12.22 -17.38
C ASN A 60 -0.54 11.66 -16.48
N LEU A 61 -0.69 11.80 -15.17
CA LEU A 61 0.29 11.29 -14.20
C LEU A 61 0.08 9.79 -13.99
N HIS A 62 1.18 9.04 -13.90
CA HIS A 62 1.16 7.68 -13.40
C HIS A 62 0.94 7.70 -11.88
N LEU A 63 -0.06 6.95 -11.40
CA LEU A 63 -0.46 6.94 -10.00
C LEU A 63 -0.25 5.56 -9.39
N ALA A 64 0.57 5.51 -8.36
CA ALA A 64 0.72 4.35 -7.50
C ALA A 64 0.06 4.58 -6.13
N ILE A 65 -0.35 3.52 -5.47
CA ILE A 65 -0.83 3.57 -4.09
C ILE A 65 -0.14 2.51 -3.24
N GLU A 66 0.26 2.90 -2.04
CA GLU A 66 0.69 1.97 -1.00
C GLU A 66 -0.51 1.53 -0.17
N THR A 67 -0.72 0.24 -0.06
CA THR A 67 -1.84 -0.32 0.70
C THR A 67 -1.46 -1.63 1.39
N THR A 68 -2.05 -1.84 2.56
CA THR A 68 -2.02 -3.14 3.23
C THR A 68 -3.09 -4.09 2.68
N GLY A 69 -4.06 -3.57 1.92
CA GLY A 69 -5.23 -4.31 1.47
C GLY A 69 -6.24 -4.64 2.58
N TYR A 70 -6.02 -4.17 3.82
CA TYR A 70 -6.98 -4.34 4.92
C TYR A 70 -8.09 -3.27 4.83
N ILE A 71 -8.83 -3.33 3.74
CA ILE A 71 -9.91 -2.41 3.37
C ILE A 71 -11.16 -3.23 3.06
N PRO A 72 -12.37 -2.79 3.41
CA PRO A 72 -13.61 -3.45 3.03
C PRO A 72 -13.62 -3.76 1.52
N LYS A 73 -14.07 -4.97 1.20
CA LYS A 73 -14.03 -5.51 -0.17
C LYS A 73 -14.60 -4.54 -1.19
N GLU A 74 -15.77 -3.97 -0.91
CA GLU A 74 -16.48 -3.06 -1.80
C GLU A 74 -15.65 -1.79 -2.07
N THR A 75 -15.08 -1.21 -1.02
CA THR A 75 -14.22 -0.03 -1.10
C THR A 75 -12.94 -0.34 -1.88
N PHE A 76 -12.29 -1.48 -1.60
CA PHE A 76 -11.08 -1.89 -2.30
C PHE A 76 -11.34 -2.10 -3.79
N HIS A 77 -12.44 -2.79 -4.15
CA HIS A 77 -12.82 -3.06 -5.53
C HIS A 77 -13.15 -1.77 -6.31
N GLU A 78 -13.65 -0.76 -5.64
CA GLU A 78 -13.94 0.53 -6.25
C GLU A 78 -12.65 1.37 -6.47
N LEU A 79 -11.75 1.37 -5.50
CA LEU A 79 -10.58 2.25 -5.50
C LEU A 79 -9.37 1.67 -6.24
N ALA A 80 -9.07 0.38 -6.07
CA ALA A 80 -7.87 -0.23 -6.62
C ALA A 80 -7.71 -0.04 -8.14
N PRO A 81 -8.79 -0.14 -8.99
CA PRO A 81 -8.69 0.08 -10.42
C PRO A 81 -8.37 1.52 -10.85
N LEU A 82 -8.42 2.47 -9.94
CA LEU A 82 -8.10 3.87 -10.23
C LEU A 82 -6.60 4.13 -10.37
N PHE A 83 -5.78 3.18 -9.91
CA PHE A 83 -4.32 3.29 -9.89
C PHE A 83 -3.68 2.49 -11.01
N ASP A 84 -2.53 2.98 -11.47
CA ASP A 84 -1.70 2.30 -12.45
C ASP A 84 -0.82 1.23 -11.79
N LEU A 85 -0.54 1.36 -10.48
CA LEU A 85 0.27 0.43 -9.72
C LEU A 85 -0.20 0.33 -8.26
N LEU A 86 -0.34 -0.89 -7.78
CA LEU A 86 -0.56 -1.18 -6.36
C LEU A 86 0.75 -1.66 -5.72
N LEU A 87 1.30 -0.88 -4.79
CA LEU A 87 2.38 -1.30 -3.90
C LEU A 87 1.73 -1.98 -2.69
N PHE A 88 1.67 -3.30 -2.72
CA PHE A 88 0.82 -4.08 -1.83
C PHE A 88 1.63 -4.78 -0.74
N ASP A 89 1.42 -4.41 0.52
CA ASP A 89 2.15 -4.97 1.65
C ASP A 89 1.59 -6.34 2.06
N VAL A 90 2.43 -7.38 1.97
CA VAL A 90 2.12 -8.74 2.46
C VAL A 90 3.05 -9.06 3.63
N LYS A 91 2.51 -9.10 4.84
CA LYS A 91 3.34 -9.22 6.06
C LYS A 91 3.58 -10.67 6.50
N HIS A 92 2.59 -11.54 6.31
CA HIS A 92 2.72 -12.96 6.64
C HIS A 92 1.71 -13.80 5.83
N TYR A 93 2.08 -15.06 5.48
CA TYR A 93 1.20 -16.01 4.80
C TYR A 93 0.23 -16.71 5.75
N ASP A 94 0.66 -16.99 6.99
CA ASP A 94 -0.16 -17.61 8.05
C ASP A 94 -1.00 -16.56 8.77
N THR A 95 -2.32 -16.82 8.87
CA THR A 95 -3.26 -15.84 9.43
C THR A 95 -3.10 -15.61 10.92
N ASN A 96 -2.71 -16.66 11.68
CA ASN A 96 -2.52 -16.54 13.13
C ASN A 96 -1.24 -15.76 13.44
N ARG A 97 -0.15 -16.06 12.72
CA ARG A 97 1.10 -15.30 12.82
C ARG A 97 0.89 -13.84 12.40
N HIS A 98 0.09 -13.62 11.36
CA HIS A 98 -0.28 -12.26 10.96
C HIS A 98 -1.01 -11.52 12.07
N PHE A 99 -1.99 -12.19 12.72
CA PHE A 99 -2.71 -11.62 13.86
C PHE A 99 -1.79 -11.31 15.05
N GLU A 100 -0.88 -12.22 15.39
CA GLU A 100 0.11 -12.01 16.47
C GLU A 100 0.97 -10.75 16.24
N GLY A 101 1.37 -10.48 14.98
CA GLY A 101 2.25 -9.36 14.66
C GLY A 101 1.53 -8.05 14.33
N THR A 102 0.24 -8.08 13.95
CA THR A 102 -0.47 -6.90 13.42
C THR A 102 -1.79 -6.60 14.14
N GLY A 103 -2.29 -7.54 14.92
CA GLY A 103 -3.61 -7.44 15.57
C GLY A 103 -4.81 -7.75 14.67
N VAL A 104 -4.58 -8.10 13.40
CA VAL A 104 -5.65 -8.47 12.45
C VAL A 104 -5.31 -9.74 11.68
N HIS A 105 -6.32 -10.50 11.29
CA HIS A 105 -6.15 -11.64 10.39
C HIS A 105 -5.97 -11.19 8.94
N ASN A 106 -5.31 -12.02 8.11
CA ASN A 106 -4.95 -11.63 6.74
C ASN A 106 -5.92 -12.10 5.66
N GLU A 107 -7.02 -12.80 5.99
CA GLU A 107 -7.95 -13.35 4.99
C GLU A 107 -8.51 -12.26 4.06
N GLN A 108 -8.92 -11.13 4.62
CA GLN A 108 -9.42 -9.99 3.83
C GLN A 108 -8.34 -9.43 2.92
N ILE A 109 -7.13 -9.30 3.42
CA ILE A 109 -5.95 -8.82 2.68
C ILE A 109 -5.69 -9.73 1.48
N ILE A 110 -5.59 -11.04 1.73
CA ILE A 110 -5.32 -12.04 0.70
C ILE A 110 -6.45 -12.12 -0.33
N ASN A 111 -7.71 -12.00 0.11
CA ASN A 111 -8.86 -11.99 -0.80
C ASN A 111 -8.84 -10.76 -1.73
N ASN A 112 -8.52 -9.59 -1.20
CA ASN A 112 -8.36 -8.37 -2.00
C ASN A 112 -7.19 -8.49 -2.98
N LEU A 113 -6.06 -9.06 -2.56
CA LEU A 113 -4.90 -9.32 -3.42
C LEU A 113 -5.23 -10.29 -4.55
N LYS A 114 -5.89 -11.42 -4.24
CA LYS A 114 -6.37 -12.40 -5.23
C LYS A 114 -7.30 -11.75 -6.24
N TRP A 115 -8.25 -10.96 -5.77
CA TRP A 115 -9.18 -10.26 -6.65
C TRP A 115 -8.45 -9.28 -7.58
N ALA A 116 -7.56 -8.44 -7.05
CA ALA A 116 -6.82 -7.47 -7.85
C ALA A 116 -5.96 -8.15 -8.95
N THR A 117 -5.32 -9.27 -8.60
CA THR A 117 -4.56 -10.07 -9.56
C THR A 117 -5.47 -10.65 -10.66
N HIS A 118 -6.65 -11.17 -10.31
CA HIS A 118 -7.63 -11.68 -11.28
C HIS A 118 -8.20 -10.58 -12.19
N GLN A 119 -8.25 -9.33 -11.72
CA GLN A 119 -8.64 -8.18 -12.55
C GLN A 119 -7.53 -7.71 -13.50
N GLY A 120 -6.34 -8.30 -13.38
CA GLY A 120 -5.18 -7.90 -14.18
C GLY A 120 -4.58 -6.56 -13.79
N LEU A 121 -4.83 -6.10 -12.56
CA LEU A 121 -4.22 -4.86 -12.06
C LEU A 121 -2.71 -5.06 -11.90
N GLU A 122 -1.95 -4.01 -12.19
CA GLU A 122 -0.50 -4.05 -11.95
C GLU A 122 -0.22 -3.99 -10.45
N ILE A 123 0.43 -5.03 -9.93
CA ILE A 123 0.69 -5.19 -8.49
C ILE A 123 2.16 -5.47 -8.27
N PHE A 124 2.75 -4.73 -7.33
CA PHE A 124 4.09 -4.99 -6.84
C PHE A 124 4.03 -5.35 -5.35
N PRO A 125 3.99 -6.66 -5.01
CA PRO A 125 3.97 -7.09 -3.62
C PRO A 125 5.25 -6.67 -2.91
N ARG A 126 5.11 -6.19 -1.66
CA ARG A 126 6.22 -5.82 -0.79
C ARG A 126 6.12 -6.60 0.51
N ILE A 127 7.25 -7.12 0.97
CA ILE A 127 7.36 -7.86 2.23
C ILE A 127 8.34 -7.10 3.13
N PRO A 128 7.86 -6.39 4.16
CA PRO A 128 8.74 -5.90 5.21
C PRO A 128 9.27 -7.10 6.01
N VAL A 129 10.60 -7.31 5.95
CA VAL A 129 11.26 -8.42 6.65
C VAL A 129 11.54 -7.99 8.08
N ILE A 130 10.75 -8.52 9.02
CA ILE A 130 10.78 -8.13 10.44
C ILE A 130 11.40 -9.25 11.26
N PRO A 131 12.53 -8.98 11.99
CA PRO A 131 13.19 -9.96 12.81
C PRO A 131 12.26 -10.62 13.84
N GLY A 132 12.30 -11.96 13.91
CA GLY A 132 11.47 -12.76 14.82
C GLY A 132 10.01 -12.90 14.41
N PHE A 133 9.57 -12.27 13.30
CA PHE A 133 8.19 -12.33 12.82
C PHE A 133 8.06 -13.11 11.51
N ASN A 134 8.78 -12.71 10.46
CA ASN A 134 8.70 -13.31 9.14
C ASN A 134 10.05 -13.45 8.43
N ASP A 135 11.13 -13.54 9.20
CA ASP A 135 12.51 -13.55 8.72
C ASP A 135 13.14 -14.95 8.58
N SER A 136 12.36 -16.01 8.88
CA SER A 136 12.87 -17.38 8.74
C SER A 136 12.80 -17.88 7.29
N ILE A 137 13.61 -18.89 6.96
CA ILE A 137 13.53 -19.59 5.66
C ILE A 137 12.14 -20.21 5.45
N GLN A 138 11.51 -20.70 6.51
CA GLN A 138 10.16 -21.24 6.43
C GLN A 138 9.14 -20.17 6.09
N ASP A 139 9.25 -18.97 6.66
CA ASP A 139 8.38 -17.85 6.34
C ASP A 139 8.58 -17.40 4.89
N ALA A 140 9.83 -17.31 4.44
CA ALA A 140 10.14 -17.01 3.04
C ALA A 140 9.51 -18.02 2.08
N ALA A 141 9.59 -19.33 2.38
CA ALA A 141 8.98 -20.38 1.58
C ALA A 141 7.45 -20.29 1.57
N GLY A 142 6.82 -20.03 2.73
CA GLY A 142 5.37 -19.86 2.84
C GLY A 142 4.85 -18.64 2.06
N LEU A 143 5.54 -17.51 2.17
CA LEU A 143 5.21 -16.29 1.41
C LEU A 143 5.40 -16.50 -0.09
N ALA A 144 6.48 -17.14 -0.53
CA ALA A 144 6.72 -17.47 -1.93
C ALA A 144 5.64 -18.42 -2.49
N SER A 145 5.22 -19.43 -1.73
CA SER A 145 4.13 -20.34 -2.10
C SER A 145 2.82 -19.59 -2.28
N LEU A 146 2.44 -18.76 -1.31
CA LEU A 146 1.24 -17.93 -1.36
C LEU A 146 1.21 -17.02 -2.60
N LEU A 147 2.29 -16.26 -2.83
CA LEU A 147 2.36 -15.34 -3.96
C LEU A 147 2.34 -16.06 -5.31
N THR A 148 3.00 -17.21 -5.39
CA THR A 148 2.99 -18.06 -6.60
C THR A 148 1.59 -18.62 -6.89
N GLU A 149 0.87 -19.09 -5.87
CA GLU A 149 -0.52 -19.56 -5.99
C GLU A 149 -1.45 -18.43 -6.49
N ILE A 150 -1.22 -17.21 -6.05
CA ILE A 150 -1.98 -16.03 -6.52
C ILE A 150 -1.62 -15.66 -7.96
N GLY A 151 -0.46 -16.07 -8.47
CA GLY A 151 0.03 -15.74 -9.82
C GLY A 151 1.06 -14.62 -9.85
N LEU A 152 1.52 -14.15 -8.70
CA LEU A 152 2.52 -13.09 -8.58
C LEU A 152 3.94 -13.70 -8.58
N LYS A 153 4.80 -13.22 -9.49
CA LYS A 153 6.14 -13.79 -9.72
C LYS A 153 7.28 -12.91 -9.24
N LYS A 154 6.98 -11.70 -8.84
CA LYS A 154 7.97 -10.72 -8.36
C LYS A 154 7.53 -10.18 -7.02
N VAL A 155 8.48 -9.88 -6.16
CA VAL A 155 8.25 -9.30 -4.84
C VAL A 155 9.43 -8.41 -4.46
N GLN A 156 9.17 -7.35 -3.72
CA GLN A 156 10.19 -6.53 -3.10
C GLN A 156 10.31 -6.90 -1.62
N LEU A 157 11.52 -7.21 -1.18
CA LEU A 157 11.83 -7.36 0.23
C LEU A 157 12.27 -6.00 0.77
N LEU A 158 11.62 -5.54 1.83
CA LEU A 158 11.96 -4.29 2.50
C LEU A 158 12.70 -4.63 3.78
N PRO A 159 14.00 -4.25 3.92
CA PRO A 159 14.72 -4.47 5.16
C PRO A 159 14.05 -3.71 6.31
N PHE A 160 14.04 -4.33 7.50
CA PHE A 160 13.56 -3.67 8.69
C PHE A 160 14.45 -2.47 9.04
N HIS A 161 13.83 -1.31 9.26
CA HIS A 161 14.49 -0.10 9.74
C HIS A 161 13.84 0.39 11.02
N GLN A 162 14.66 0.66 12.05
CA GLN A 162 14.21 1.14 13.37
C GLN A 162 13.70 2.60 13.37
N PHE A 163 13.49 3.21 12.21
CA PHE A 163 13.00 4.60 12.12
C PHE A 163 11.62 4.84 12.75
N GLY A 164 10.89 3.78 13.08
CA GLY A 164 9.59 3.85 13.74
C GLY A 164 9.62 3.92 15.27
N GLU A 165 10.76 3.66 15.93
CA GLU A 165 10.83 3.63 17.41
C GLU A 165 10.45 4.96 18.09
N ARG A 166 10.52 6.08 17.37
CA ARG A 166 10.13 7.40 17.90
C ARG A 166 8.65 7.75 17.67
N LYS A 167 7.90 6.88 17.01
CA LYS A 167 6.46 7.12 16.72
C LYS A 167 5.51 6.47 17.74
N TYR A 168 6.05 5.70 18.71
CA TYR A 168 5.28 5.02 19.74
C TYR A 168 5.80 5.35 21.14
#